data_cc970a7507787b044de0a1f7d0741a69
#
_entry.id   cc970a7507787b044de0a1f7d0741a69
#
_cell.length_a   1.000
_cell.length_b   1.000
_cell.length_c   1.000
_cell.angle_alpha   90.00
_cell.angle_beta   90.00
_cell.angle_gamma   90.00
#
_symmetry.space_group_name_H-M   'P 1'
#
loop_
_entity.id
_entity.type
_entity.pdbx_description
1 polymer ?
#
loop_
_entity_poly.entity_id
_entity_poly.type
_entity_poly.pdbx_seq_one_letter_code
_entity_poly.pdbx_strand_id
1 'polypeptide(L)'
;MQVRTDREQTQAELPQVGDPSGIAPKDARQLSKLFFEQLAVLEEGTPEYQYARNTLIEMNTSLVRFAAGRFRSRGPAEMEDIVQVGIIGLIKAIDRFELSREVEFTSFAIPYIVGEIKRFFRDTSWSVHVPRRLQEARVQLARATEELRSRLGRNPTVKELAQLMCLTEEEVNEARVAANGYNSASLDAAIGAEPDGESVLADFIGAEDAALELVEDFHALAPMIAELDERERRIIHWRFVEELTQAQIGERLGCSQMHVSRLLSRTLKKLREGMLTTE
;
A
#
# COMPACT_ATOMS: atom_id res chain seq x y z
N MET A 1 10.54 -58.96 40.60
CA MET A 1 10.48 -57.86 41.57
C MET A 1 10.35 -56.58 40.75
N GLN A 2 9.07 -56.17 40.50
CA GLN A 2 8.71 -55.00 39.67
C GLN A 2 8.73 -53.77 40.53
N VAL A 3 9.62 -52.82 40.26
CA VAL A 3 9.56 -51.47 40.84
C VAL A 3 8.61 -50.68 39.97
N ARG A 4 7.37 -50.55 40.38
CA ARG A 4 6.43 -49.55 39.90
C ARG A 4 6.90 -48.18 40.40
N THR A 5 7.36 -47.35 39.47
CA THR A 5 7.59 -45.97 39.72
C THR A 5 6.26 -45.26 39.60
N ASP A 6 5.60 -45.01 40.75
CA ASP A 6 4.45 -44.13 40.86
C ASP A 6 4.91 -42.70 40.55
N ARG A 7 4.72 -42.25 39.34
CA ARG A 7 4.60 -40.83 39.00
C ARG A 7 3.15 -40.45 39.28
N GLU A 8 2.78 -40.16 40.48
CA GLU A 8 1.63 -39.34 40.80
C GLU A 8 1.83 -37.97 40.18
N GLN A 9 1.33 -37.83 38.92
CA GLN A 9 1.13 -36.52 38.30
C GLN A 9 -0.01 -35.87 39.10
N THR A 10 0.34 -34.94 40.00
CA THR A 10 -0.62 -33.98 40.56
C THR A 10 -1.13 -33.15 39.36
N GLN A 11 -2.19 -33.58 38.75
CA GLN A 11 -3.01 -32.74 37.86
C GLN A 11 -3.59 -31.64 38.71
N ALA A 12 -2.88 -30.50 38.80
CA ALA A 12 -3.46 -29.30 39.37
C ALA A 12 -4.64 -28.93 38.46
N GLU A 13 -5.85 -29.03 38.97
CA GLU A 13 -7.06 -28.64 38.27
C GLU A 13 -6.89 -27.18 37.78
N LEU A 14 -7.08 -26.97 36.49
CA LEU A 14 -7.06 -25.62 35.87
C LEU A 14 -8.14 -24.76 36.57
N PRO A 15 -7.78 -23.55 37.06
CA PRO A 15 -8.77 -22.67 37.65
C PRO A 15 -9.86 -22.35 36.64
N GLN A 16 -11.12 -22.65 37.01
CA GLN A 16 -12.27 -22.27 36.20
C GLN A 16 -12.55 -20.79 36.32
N VAL A 17 -12.34 -20.00 35.29
CA VAL A 17 -12.55 -18.56 35.27
C VAL A 17 -13.87 -18.26 34.55
N GLY A 18 -14.87 -17.72 35.27
CA GLY A 18 -16.21 -17.48 34.70
C GLY A 18 -16.24 -16.35 33.68
N ASP A 19 -15.56 -15.23 33.91
CA ASP A 19 -15.38 -14.12 32.97
C ASP A 19 -13.93 -13.64 33.02
N PRO A 20 -13.07 -14.13 32.10
CA PRO A 20 -11.66 -13.75 32.08
C PRO A 20 -11.42 -12.28 31.74
N SER A 21 -12.34 -11.64 30.98
CA SER A 21 -12.18 -10.26 30.52
C SER A 21 -12.44 -9.22 31.63
N GLY A 22 -13.21 -9.60 32.66
CA GLY A 22 -13.57 -8.75 33.79
C GLY A 22 -12.57 -8.74 34.95
N ILE A 23 -11.47 -9.51 34.88
CA ILE A 23 -10.52 -9.65 35.97
C ILE A 23 -9.70 -8.38 36.17
N ALA A 24 -9.55 -7.94 37.44
CA ALA A 24 -8.71 -6.79 37.74
C ALA A 24 -7.23 -7.03 37.34
N PRO A 25 -6.50 -6.02 36.87
CA PRO A 25 -5.13 -6.19 36.34
C PRO A 25 -4.14 -6.82 37.34
N LYS A 26 -4.36 -6.65 38.66
CA LYS A 26 -3.51 -7.24 39.70
C LYS A 26 -3.74 -8.74 39.80
N ASP A 27 -5.00 -9.17 39.78
CA ASP A 27 -5.37 -10.56 39.87
C ASP A 27 -5.05 -11.31 38.57
N ALA A 28 -5.22 -10.63 37.41
CA ALA A 28 -4.81 -11.14 36.11
C ALA A 28 -3.32 -11.51 36.06
N ARG A 29 -2.42 -10.76 36.74
CA ARG A 29 -0.99 -11.09 36.77
C ARG A 29 -0.71 -12.37 37.54
N GLN A 30 -1.35 -12.55 38.71
CA GLN A 30 -1.17 -13.76 39.51
C GLN A 30 -1.73 -14.99 38.82
N LEU A 31 -2.93 -14.88 38.25
CA LEU A 31 -3.58 -15.95 37.47
C LEU A 31 -2.77 -16.28 36.20
N SER A 32 -2.26 -15.27 35.49
CA SER A 32 -1.42 -15.51 34.29
C SER A 32 -0.22 -16.38 34.63
N LYS A 33 0.44 -16.18 35.77
CA LYS A 33 1.58 -17.01 36.19
C LYS A 33 1.16 -18.48 36.35
N LEU A 34 0.05 -18.74 37.01
CA LEU A 34 -0.47 -20.08 37.18
C LEU A 34 -0.82 -20.76 35.88
N PHE A 35 -1.49 -20.02 34.96
CA PHE A 35 -1.80 -20.55 33.65
C PHE A 35 -0.56 -20.83 32.80
N PHE A 36 0.50 -20.01 32.86
CA PHE A 36 1.76 -20.30 32.19
C PHE A 36 2.48 -21.52 32.79
N GLU A 37 2.43 -21.72 34.11
CA GLU A 37 2.94 -22.94 34.76
C GLU A 37 2.21 -24.18 34.25
N GLN A 38 0.90 -24.10 34.06
CA GLN A 38 0.10 -25.19 33.51
C GLN A 38 0.38 -25.44 32.02
N LEU A 39 0.48 -24.37 31.20
CA LEU A 39 0.80 -24.51 29.79
C LEU A 39 2.15 -25.18 29.54
N ALA A 40 3.12 -25.02 30.44
CA ALA A 40 4.42 -25.67 30.34
C ALA A 40 4.36 -27.19 30.56
N VAL A 41 3.29 -27.71 31.19
CA VAL A 41 3.11 -29.14 31.51
C VAL A 41 2.07 -29.82 30.61
N LEU A 42 1.09 -29.04 30.10
CA LEU A 42 0.03 -29.55 29.27
C LEU A 42 0.53 -29.87 27.85
N GLU A 43 -0.01 -30.93 27.25
CA GLU A 43 0.30 -31.31 25.88
C GLU A 43 -0.43 -30.39 24.90
N GLU A 44 0.31 -29.85 23.90
CA GLU A 44 -0.26 -29.00 22.86
C GLU A 44 -1.36 -29.74 22.10
N GLY A 45 -2.48 -29.05 21.85
CA GLY A 45 -3.63 -29.59 21.11
C GLY A 45 -4.70 -30.20 22.00
N THR A 46 -4.47 -30.38 23.29
CA THR A 46 -5.50 -30.85 24.23
C THR A 46 -6.53 -29.74 24.54
N PRO A 47 -7.79 -30.10 24.91
CA PRO A 47 -8.80 -29.14 25.30
C PRO A 47 -8.35 -28.27 26.49
N GLU A 48 -7.63 -28.85 27.43
CA GLU A 48 -7.07 -28.18 28.62
C GLU A 48 -6.00 -27.13 28.25
N TYR A 49 -5.12 -27.48 27.31
CA TYR A 49 -4.12 -26.54 26.75
C TYR A 49 -4.82 -25.37 26.08
N GLN A 50 -5.83 -25.64 25.23
CA GLN A 50 -6.57 -24.59 24.52
C GLN A 50 -7.35 -23.70 25.49
N TYR A 51 -7.97 -24.28 26.53
CA TYR A 51 -8.65 -23.51 27.55
C TYR A 51 -7.68 -22.58 28.28
N ALA A 52 -6.53 -23.07 28.73
CA ALA A 52 -5.54 -22.27 29.43
C ALA A 52 -5.00 -21.13 28.56
N ARG A 53 -4.71 -21.43 27.30
CA ARG A 53 -4.23 -20.45 26.31
C ARG A 53 -5.27 -19.37 26.01
N ASN A 54 -6.53 -19.75 25.77
CA ASN A 54 -7.60 -18.80 25.48
C ASN A 54 -7.90 -17.92 26.70
N THR A 55 -7.93 -18.50 27.89
CA THR A 55 -8.11 -17.74 29.14
C THR A 55 -7.01 -16.71 29.35
N LEU A 56 -5.74 -17.05 29.03
CA LEU A 56 -4.62 -16.09 29.05
C LEU A 56 -4.80 -14.95 28.06
N ILE A 57 -5.29 -15.22 26.87
CA ILE A 57 -5.53 -14.19 25.85
C ILE A 57 -6.62 -13.23 26.34
N GLU A 58 -7.75 -13.76 26.80
CA GLU A 58 -8.91 -12.98 27.24
C GLU A 58 -8.56 -12.10 28.46
N MET A 59 -7.90 -12.66 29.49
CA MET A 59 -7.47 -11.92 30.69
C MET A 59 -6.53 -10.75 30.35
N ASN A 60 -5.68 -10.91 29.33
CA ASN A 60 -4.69 -9.89 28.96
C ASN A 60 -5.13 -8.96 27.81
N THR A 61 -6.39 -9.05 27.36
CA THR A 61 -6.94 -8.15 26.32
C THR A 61 -6.92 -6.67 26.76
N SER A 62 -7.07 -6.39 28.05
CA SER A 62 -6.96 -5.03 28.59
C SER A 62 -5.58 -4.41 28.35
N LEU A 63 -4.51 -5.21 28.35
CA LEU A 63 -3.15 -4.78 28.02
C LEU A 63 -3.02 -4.36 26.55
N VAL A 64 -3.70 -5.07 25.65
CA VAL A 64 -3.75 -4.71 24.23
C VAL A 64 -4.46 -3.37 24.03
N ARG A 65 -5.63 -3.17 24.66
CA ARG A 65 -6.37 -1.90 24.59
C ARG A 65 -5.55 -0.72 25.12
N PHE A 66 -4.81 -0.93 26.20
CA PHE A 66 -3.89 0.07 26.75
C PHE A 66 -2.77 0.41 25.75
N ALA A 67 -2.14 -0.59 25.15
CA ALA A 67 -1.08 -0.37 24.15
C ALA A 67 -1.62 0.28 22.87
N ALA A 68 -2.80 -0.15 22.38
CA ALA A 68 -3.49 0.38 21.22
C ALA A 68 -3.89 1.86 21.37
N GLY A 69 -4.22 2.30 22.58
CA GLY A 69 -4.60 3.68 22.87
C GLY A 69 -3.57 4.72 22.44
N ARG A 70 -2.29 4.36 22.37
CA ARG A 70 -1.18 5.22 21.90
C ARG A 70 -1.22 5.51 20.40
N PHE A 71 -2.02 4.75 19.65
CA PHE A 71 -2.09 4.83 18.18
C PHE A 71 -3.40 5.44 17.67
N ARG A 72 -4.31 5.89 18.56
CA ARG A 72 -5.64 6.40 18.23
C ARG A 72 -5.67 7.49 17.15
N SER A 73 -4.61 8.29 17.01
CA SER A 73 -4.54 9.42 16.09
C SER A 73 -3.56 9.22 14.92
N ARG A 74 -3.09 7.99 14.68
CA ARG A 74 -1.98 7.75 13.74
C ARG A 74 -2.36 7.33 12.34
N GLY A 75 -3.65 7.24 12.01
CA GLY A 75 -4.07 6.85 10.66
C GLY A 75 -5.58 6.64 10.54
N PRO A 76 -6.05 6.28 9.35
CA PRO A 76 -7.46 6.05 9.06
C PRO A 76 -8.01 4.74 9.64
N ALA A 77 -7.16 3.88 10.23
CA ALA A 77 -7.58 2.62 10.82
C ALA A 77 -8.47 2.85 12.04
N GLU A 78 -9.57 2.12 12.11
CA GLU A 78 -10.45 2.12 13.27
C GLU A 78 -9.74 1.53 14.49
N MET A 79 -10.14 1.97 15.69
CA MET A 79 -9.54 1.49 16.93
C MET A 79 -9.70 -0.02 17.09
N GLU A 80 -10.77 -0.57 16.56
CA GLU A 80 -11.06 -1.99 16.61
C GLU A 80 -10.04 -2.82 15.82
N ASP A 81 -9.68 -2.36 14.60
CA ASP A 81 -8.64 -2.99 13.78
C ASP A 81 -7.28 -3.00 14.51
N ILE A 82 -6.95 -1.87 15.15
CA ILE A 82 -5.70 -1.75 15.92
C ILE A 82 -5.68 -2.73 17.09
N VAL A 83 -6.81 -2.90 17.77
CA VAL A 83 -6.94 -3.87 18.88
C VAL A 83 -6.84 -5.30 18.35
N GLN A 84 -7.50 -5.65 17.26
CA GLN A 84 -7.43 -6.98 16.62
C GLN A 84 -5.99 -7.36 16.29
N VAL A 85 -5.27 -6.45 15.64
CA VAL A 85 -3.85 -6.66 15.34
C VAL A 85 -3.00 -6.75 16.61
N GLY A 86 -3.31 -5.95 17.61
CA GLY A 86 -2.66 -6.02 18.91
C GLY A 86 -2.86 -7.38 19.60
N ILE A 87 -4.04 -8.00 19.46
CA ILE A 87 -4.34 -9.35 19.96
C ILE A 87 -3.43 -10.39 19.27
N ILE A 88 -3.16 -10.26 17.97
CA ILE A 88 -2.20 -11.14 17.28
C ILE A 88 -0.81 -11.02 17.92
N GLY A 89 -0.39 -9.81 18.28
CA GLY A 89 0.85 -9.57 19.02
C GLY A 89 0.86 -10.22 20.39
N LEU A 90 -0.26 -10.14 21.13
CA LEU A 90 -0.46 -10.78 22.42
C LEU A 90 -0.34 -12.31 22.32
N ILE A 91 -1.01 -12.92 21.34
CA ILE A 91 -0.95 -14.36 21.07
C ILE A 91 0.49 -14.80 20.85
N LYS A 92 1.23 -14.11 19.97
CA LYS A 92 2.66 -14.39 19.73
C LYS A 92 3.52 -14.25 20.99
N ALA A 93 3.15 -13.33 21.88
CA ALA A 93 3.85 -13.16 23.15
C ALA A 93 3.54 -14.33 24.10
N ILE A 94 2.29 -14.79 24.19
CA ILE A 94 1.89 -15.95 25.00
C ILE A 94 2.61 -17.20 24.53
N ASP A 95 2.62 -17.46 23.22
CA ASP A 95 3.24 -18.66 22.64
C ASP A 95 4.79 -18.70 22.80
N ARG A 96 5.42 -17.55 23.10
CA ARG A 96 6.89 -17.43 23.23
C ARG A 96 7.38 -17.09 24.63
N PHE A 97 6.45 -16.95 25.56
CA PHE A 97 6.80 -16.58 26.94
C PHE A 97 7.32 -17.79 27.72
N GLU A 98 8.47 -17.62 28.36
CA GLU A 98 9.09 -18.63 29.24
C GLU A 98 9.23 -18.07 30.65
N LEU A 99 8.67 -18.75 31.61
CA LEU A 99 8.74 -18.37 33.03
C LEU A 99 10.17 -18.31 33.56
N SER A 100 11.08 -19.09 32.97
CA SER A 100 12.50 -19.17 33.36
C SER A 100 13.26 -17.85 33.19
N ARG A 101 12.71 -16.88 32.46
CA ARG A 101 13.37 -15.59 32.18
C ARG A 101 13.25 -14.56 33.30
N GLU A 102 12.55 -14.85 34.38
CA GLU A 102 12.33 -13.97 35.53
C GLU A 102 11.82 -12.55 35.19
N VAL A 103 11.14 -12.41 34.03
CA VAL A 103 10.57 -11.14 33.53
C VAL A 103 9.05 -11.19 33.68
N GLU A 104 8.45 -10.09 34.08
CA GLU A 104 6.99 -9.94 34.10
C GLU A 104 6.41 -10.08 32.72
N PHE A 105 5.35 -10.93 32.53
CA PHE A 105 4.71 -11.15 31.27
C PHE A 105 4.25 -9.85 30.59
N THR A 106 3.72 -8.89 31.35
CA THR A 106 3.28 -7.59 30.83
C THR A 106 4.41 -6.83 30.14
N SER A 107 5.61 -6.86 30.72
CA SER A 107 6.81 -6.21 30.16
C SER A 107 7.29 -6.93 28.89
N PHE A 108 7.16 -8.25 28.85
CA PHE A 108 7.49 -9.06 27.67
C PHE A 108 6.48 -8.90 26.54
N ALA A 109 5.17 -8.83 26.84
CA ALA A 109 4.11 -8.79 25.83
C ALA A 109 3.98 -7.42 25.12
N ILE A 110 4.19 -6.30 25.83
CA ILE A 110 4.06 -4.95 25.26
C ILE A 110 4.89 -4.76 23.98
N PRO A 111 6.17 -5.12 23.89
CA PRO A 111 6.95 -5.03 22.67
C PRO A 111 6.36 -5.82 21.50
N TYR A 112 5.81 -7.01 21.72
CA TYR A 112 5.15 -7.82 20.70
C TYR A 112 3.88 -7.16 20.19
N ILE A 113 3.00 -6.71 21.10
CA ILE A 113 1.75 -6.01 20.78
C ILE A 113 2.05 -4.75 19.95
N VAL A 114 2.95 -3.89 20.44
CA VAL A 114 3.34 -2.65 19.76
C VAL A 114 4.05 -2.94 18.43
N GLY A 115 4.82 -4.02 18.36
CA GLY A 115 5.51 -4.45 17.16
C GLY A 115 4.53 -4.81 16.02
N GLU A 116 3.48 -5.61 16.32
CA GLU A 116 2.46 -5.97 15.34
C GLU A 116 1.61 -4.76 14.94
N ILE A 117 1.22 -3.89 15.87
CA ILE A 117 0.49 -2.66 15.53
C ILE A 117 1.33 -1.76 14.62
N LYS A 118 2.63 -1.57 14.90
CA LYS A 118 3.52 -0.80 14.03
C LYS A 118 3.68 -1.44 12.65
N ARG A 119 3.72 -2.76 12.58
CA ARG A 119 3.78 -3.51 11.33
C ARG A 119 2.52 -3.29 10.50
N PHE A 120 1.35 -3.40 11.13
CA PHE A 120 0.06 -3.12 10.48
C PHE A 120 0.04 -1.72 9.85
N PHE A 121 0.38 -0.67 10.61
CA PHE A 121 0.43 0.69 10.06
C PHE A 121 1.44 0.83 8.93
N ARG A 122 2.58 0.16 9.00
CA ARG A 122 3.56 0.19 7.92
C ARG A 122 3.05 -0.48 6.65
N ASP A 123 2.32 -1.59 6.79
CA ASP A 123 1.93 -2.42 5.65
C ASP A 123 0.57 -1.99 5.06
N THR A 124 -0.31 -1.33 5.84
CA THR A 124 -1.73 -1.06 5.47
C THR A 124 -2.08 0.43 5.35
N SER A 125 -1.32 1.35 5.98
CA SER A 125 -1.70 2.77 6.05
C SER A 125 -1.38 3.60 4.81
N TRP A 126 -0.87 3.00 3.76
CA TRP A 126 -0.55 3.70 2.52
C TRP A 126 -1.74 3.64 1.56
N SER A 127 -2.25 4.80 1.15
CA SER A 127 -3.35 4.89 0.17
C SER A 127 -2.95 4.38 -1.22
N VAL A 128 -1.65 4.44 -1.55
CA VAL A 128 -1.07 3.89 -2.78
C VAL A 128 0.11 3.00 -2.45
N HIS A 129 0.38 2.01 -3.30
CA HIS A 129 1.54 1.14 -3.09
C HIS A 129 2.86 1.91 -3.23
N VAL A 130 3.64 1.98 -2.14
CA VAL A 130 4.94 2.65 -2.10
C VAL A 130 6.01 1.62 -1.76
N PRO A 131 7.13 1.55 -2.52
CA PRO A 131 8.24 0.66 -2.24
C PRO A 131 8.81 0.89 -0.83
N ARG A 132 9.24 -0.21 -0.16
CA ARG A 132 9.71 -0.19 1.23
C ARG A 132 10.83 0.82 1.48
N ARG A 133 11.77 0.95 0.52
CA ARG A 133 12.86 1.96 0.58
C ARG A 133 12.31 3.38 0.81
N LEU A 134 11.27 3.75 0.08
CA LEU A 134 10.66 5.08 0.18
C LEU A 134 9.81 5.25 1.45
N GLN A 135 9.18 4.18 1.95
CA GLN A 135 8.50 4.20 3.25
C GLN A 135 9.48 4.48 4.39
N GLU A 136 10.64 3.84 4.37
CA GLU A 136 11.71 4.04 5.35
C GLU A 136 12.32 5.45 5.21
N ALA A 137 12.57 5.90 3.98
CA ALA A 137 13.08 7.23 3.69
C ALA A 137 12.13 8.34 4.19
N ARG A 138 10.80 8.16 4.08
CA ARG A 138 9.80 9.10 4.64
C ARG A 138 9.97 9.27 6.15
N VAL A 139 10.16 8.17 6.89
CA VAL A 139 10.34 8.23 8.35
C VAL A 139 11.62 8.97 8.72
N GLN A 140 12.70 8.72 7.98
CA GLN A 140 13.98 9.42 8.15
C GLN A 140 13.84 10.90 7.79
N LEU A 141 13.16 11.22 6.68
CA LEU A 141 12.88 12.57 6.23
C LEU A 141 12.11 13.39 7.28
N ALA A 142 11.08 12.80 7.89
CA ALA A 142 10.32 13.47 8.93
C ALA A 142 11.19 13.80 10.17
N ARG A 143 12.07 12.86 10.58
CA ARG A 143 13.00 13.08 11.69
C ARG A 143 14.06 14.14 11.36
N ALA A 144 14.65 14.05 10.17
CA ALA A 144 15.66 15.00 9.71
C ALA A 144 15.08 16.43 9.58
N THR A 145 13.84 16.54 9.10
CA THR A 145 13.14 17.81 8.99
C THR A 145 12.92 18.43 10.37
N GLU A 146 12.44 17.66 11.34
CA GLU A 146 12.20 18.16 12.70
C GLU A 146 13.51 18.55 13.40
N GLU A 147 14.55 17.74 13.24
CA GLU A 147 15.89 18.02 13.78
C GLU A 147 16.48 19.32 13.23
N LEU A 148 16.47 19.47 11.90
CA LEU A 148 16.98 20.69 11.27
C LEU A 148 16.12 21.91 11.57
N ARG A 149 14.79 21.74 11.64
CA ARG A 149 13.86 22.82 12.02
C ARG A 149 14.15 23.33 13.43
N SER A 150 14.41 22.42 14.37
CA SER A 150 14.77 22.77 15.75
C SER A 150 16.12 23.51 15.81
N ARG A 151 17.11 23.11 14.97
CA ARG A 151 18.44 23.73 14.93
C ARG A 151 18.47 25.08 14.22
N LEU A 152 17.74 25.20 13.08
CA LEU A 152 17.80 26.34 12.18
C LEU A 152 16.73 27.41 12.48
N GLY A 153 15.68 27.07 13.24
CA GLY A 153 14.52 27.92 13.46
C GLY A 153 13.65 28.19 12.22
N ARG A 154 13.90 27.50 11.10
CA ARG A 154 13.19 27.58 9.82
C ARG A 154 13.02 26.20 9.19
N ASN A 155 12.20 26.11 8.14
CA ASN A 155 12.12 24.87 7.36
C ASN A 155 13.44 24.64 6.61
N PRO A 156 13.97 23.39 6.66
CA PRO A 156 15.19 23.03 5.96
C PRO A 156 15.00 22.98 4.44
N THR A 157 16.07 23.25 3.70
CA THR A 157 16.13 23.06 2.25
C THR A 157 16.37 21.59 1.90
N VAL A 158 16.10 21.22 0.63
CA VAL A 158 16.38 19.85 0.11
C VAL A 158 17.85 19.50 0.28
N LYS A 159 18.75 20.46 0.02
CA LYS A 159 20.19 20.28 0.14
C LYS A 159 20.64 20.00 1.58
N GLU A 160 20.07 20.71 2.56
CA GLU A 160 20.35 20.49 3.98
C GLU A 160 19.84 19.11 4.45
N LEU A 161 18.68 18.70 3.98
CA LEU A 161 18.12 17.37 4.24
C LEU A 161 18.99 16.28 3.62
N ALA A 162 19.39 16.43 2.36
CA ALA A 162 20.27 15.50 1.65
C ALA A 162 21.59 15.30 2.41
N GLN A 163 22.21 16.37 2.89
CA GLN A 163 23.43 16.32 3.70
C GLN A 163 23.23 15.57 5.04
N LEU A 164 22.15 15.88 5.77
CA LEU A 164 21.88 15.22 7.06
C LEU A 164 21.54 13.74 6.90
N MET A 165 20.80 13.39 5.84
CA MET A 165 20.36 12.02 5.58
C MET A 165 21.41 11.17 4.82
N CYS A 166 22.50 11.78 4.35
CA CYS A 166 23.49 11.14 3.47
C CYS A 166 22.87 10.54 2.21
N LEU A 167 21.93 11.28 1.59
CA LEU A 167 21.22 10.95 0.35
C LEU A 167 21.48 12.00 -0.72
N THR A 168 21.15 11.70 -1.97
CA THR A 168 21.14 12.69 -3.05
C THR A 168 19.91 13.60 -2.95
N GLU A 169 19.93 14.75 -3.61
CA GLU A 169 18.79 15.67 -3.65
C GLU A 169 17.60 15.02 -4.37
N GLU A 170 17.86 14.18 -5.38
CA GLU A 170 16.87 13.40 -6.10
C GLU A 170 16.16 12.39 -5.16
N GLU A 171 16.92 11.63 -4.36
CA GLU A 171 16.37 10.67 -3.42
C GLU A 171 15.53 11.35 -2.32
N VAL A 172 15.93 12.52 -1.86
CA VAL A 172 15.13 13.33 -0.93
C VAL A 172 13.82 13.79 -1.59
N ASN A 173 13.84 14.20 -2.85
CA ASN A 173 12.65 14.59 -3.59
C ASN A 173 11.72 13.39 -3.83
N GLU A 174 12.25 12.21 -4.19
CA GLU A 174 11.47 10.97 -4.26
C GLU A 174 10.78 10.65 -2.92
N ALA A 175 11.50 10.77 -1.82
CA ALA A 175 10.95 10.54 -0.48
C ALA A 175 9.84 11.56 -0.12
N ARG A 176 9.95 12.82 -0.57
CA ARG A 176 8.91 13.85 -0.40
C ARG A 176 7.66 13.54 -1.21
N VAL A 177 7.82 13.14 -2.48
CA VAL A 177 6.70 12.72 -3.33
C VAL A 177 6.01 11.50 -2.73
N ALA A 178 6.78 10.50 -2.30
CA ALA A 178 6.25 9.33 -1.63
C ALA A 178 5.50 9.68 -0.34
N ALA A 179 5.94 10.69 0.42
CA ALA A 179 5.27 11.13 1.64
C ALA A 179 3.85 11.65 1.37
N ASN A 180 3.60 12.26 0.21
CA ASN A 180 2.28 12.72 -0.19
C ASN A 180 1.32 11.56 -0.52
N GLY A 181 1.86 10.41 -0.96
CA GLY A 181 1.07 9.20 -1.21
C GLY A 181 0.56 8.47 0.04
N TYR A 182 0.88 8.97 1.24
CA TYR A 182 0.40 8.40 2.49
C TYR A 182 -1.09 8.67 2.74
N ASN A 183 -1.57 9.85 2.34
CA ASN A 183 -2.99 10.23 2.43
C ASN A 183 -3.50 10.52 1.03
N SER A 184 -4.64 9.95 0.65
CA SER A 184 -5.41 10.34 -0.52
C SER A 184 -6.50 11.33 -0.13
N ALA A 185 -6.77 12.30 -1.01
CA ALA A 185 -7.95 13.13 -0.90
C ALA A 185 -9.10 12.46 -1.69
N SER A 186 -10.34 12.62 -1.22
CA SER A 186 -11.49 12.17 -2.02
C SER A 186 -11.67 13.10 -3.21
N LEU A 187 -11.92 12.53 -4.38
CA LEU A 187 -12.30 13.30 -5.57
C LEU A 187 -13.66 13.99 -5.41
N ASP A 188 -14.53 13.41 -4.58
CA ASP A 188 -15.84 13.97 -4.24
C ASP A 188 -15.77 14.99 -3.08
N ALA A 189 -14.57 15.33 -2.60
CA ALA A 189 -14.41 16.35 -1.58
C ALA A 189 -14.86 17.70 -2.13
N ALA A 190 -15.80 18.36 -1.43
CA ALA A 190 -16.25 19.69 -1.78
C ALA A 190 -15.10 20.71 -1.68
N ILE A 191 -14.90 21.49 -2.72
CA ILE A 191 -13.92 22.58 -2.77
C ILE A 191 -14.71 23.90 -2.79
N GLY A 192 -14.59 24.66 -1.71
CA GLY A 192 -15.17 26.00 -1.60
C GLY A 192 -15.97 26.20 -0.31
N ALA A 193 -15.96 27.43 0.17
CA ALA A 193 -16.72 27.84 1.36
C ALA A 193 -18.08 28.50 0.99
N GLU A 194 -18.46 28.46 -0.28
CA GLU A 194 -19.73 29.07 -0.74
C GLU A 194 -20.88 28.08 -0.56
N PRO A 195 -22.04 28.56 0.02
CA PRO A 195 -23.18 27.70 0.33
C PRO A 195 -23.89 27.09 -0.88
N ASP A 196 -23.66 27.60 -2.09
CA ASP A 196 -24.33 27.20 -3.34
C ASP A 196 -23.39 26.53 -4.38
N GLY A 197 -22.13 26.29 -4.05
CA GLY A 197 -21.16 25.69 -4.98
C GLY A 197 -20.83 24.26 -4.61
N GLU A 198 -21.54 23.29 -5.16
CA GLU A 198 -21.23 21.85 -5.09
C GLU A 198 -20.05 21.46 -6.01
N SER A 199 -19.01 22.31 -6.13
CA SER A 199 -17.82 21.96 -6.90
C SER A 199 -17.01 20.94 -6.14
N VAL A 200 -16.77 19.79 -6.72
CA VAL A 200 -15.94 18.71 -6.16
C VAL A 200 -14.53 18.75 -6.75
N LEU A 201 -13.57 18.16 -6.05
CA LEU A 201 -12.17 18.11 -6.52
C LEU A 201 -12.06 17.52 -7.93
N ALA A 202 -12.92 16.57 -8.29
CA ALA A 202 -12.96 15.96 -9.60
C ALA A 202 -13.19 16.95 -10.73
N ASP A 203 -13.96 18.03 -10.50
CA ASP A 203 -14.28 19.04 -11.52
C ASP A 203 -13.05 19.87 -11.94
N PHE A 204 -12.02 19.91 -11.08
CA PHE A 204 -10.77 20.63 -11.33
C PHE A 204 -9.67 19.77 -11.92
N ILE A 205 -9.88 18.44 -11.97
CA ILE A 205 -8.92 17.50 -12.56
C ILE A 205 -9.33 17.27 -14.00
N GLY A 206 -8.64 17.96 -14.92
CA GLY A 206 -8.81 17.74 -16.35
C GLY A 206 -8.09 16.50 -16.85
N ALA A 207 -8.46 16.07 -18.03
CA ALA A 207 -7.70 15.12 -18.84
C ALA A 207 -7.35 15.77 -20.18
N GLU A 208 -6.20 15.41 -20.75
CA GLU A 208 -5.87 15.79 -22.12
C GLU A 208 -6.92 15.20 -23.07
N ASP A 209 -7.53 16.05 -23.87
CA ASP A 209 -8.49 15.61 -24.89
C ASP A 209 -7.71 15.15 -26.13
N ALA A 210 -7.55 13.84 -26.28
CA ALA A 210 -6.90 13.23 -27.45
C ALA A 210 -7.59 13.61 -28.79
N ALA A 211 -8.84 14.08 -28.75
CA ALA A 211 -9.51 14.57 -29.96
C ALA A 211 -8.94 15.90 -30.47
N LEU A 212 -8.34 16.72 -29.60
CA LEU A 212 -7.67 17.96 -30.02
C LEU A 212 -6.39 17.65 -30.81
N GLU A 213 -5.59 16.69 -30.38
CA GLU A 213 -4.39 16.24 -31.08
C GLU A 213 -4.77 15.69 -32.49
N LEU A 214 -5.86 14.92 -32.60
CA LEU A 214 -6.38 14.45 -33.85
C LEU A 214 -6.82 15.60 -34.78
N VAL A 215 -7.37 16.69 -34.29
CA VAL A 215 -7.75 17.86 -35.08
C VAL A 215 -6.51 18.52 -35.70
N GLU A 216 -5.44 18.67 -34.91
CA GLU A 216 -4.16 19.21 -35.39
C GLU A 216 -3.55 18.30 -36.46
N ASP A 217 -3.52 16.99 -36.22
CA ASP A 217 -3.04 15.99 -37.17
C ASP A 217 -3.84 16.03 -38.51
N PHE A 218 -5.17 16.14 -38.43
CA PHE A 218 -6.01 16.28 -39.62
C PHE A 218 -5.73 17.57 -40.37
N HIS A 219 -5.55 18.67 -39.69
CA HIS A 219 -5.20 19.94 -40.31
C HIS A 219 -3.84 19.91 -41.01
N ALA A 220 -2.85 19.25 -40.40
CA ALA A 220 -1.54 19.07 -41.00
C ALA A 220 -1.55 18.09 -42.17
N LEU A 221 -2.34 17.01 -42.10
CA LEU A 221 -2.40 15.95 -43.11
C LEU A 221 -3.21 16.34 -44.34
N ALA A 222 -4.29 17.13 -44.19
CA ALA A 222 -5.22 17.47 -45.28
C ALA A 222 -4.53 18.12 -46.50
N PRO A 223 -3.67 19.15 -46.37
CA PRO A 223 -2.97 19.74 -47.51
C PRO A 223 -2.02 18.75 -48.19
N MET A 224 -1.36 17.89 -47.42
CA MET A 224 -0.43 16.89 -47.93
C MET A 224 -1.14 15.83 -48.79
N ILE A 225 -2.35 15.41 -48.38
CA ILE A 225 -3.18 14.51 -49.15
C ILE A 225 -3.64 15.21 -50.46
N ALA A 226 -3.92 16.51 -50.42
CA ALA A 226 -4.30 17.28 -51.60
C ALA A 226 -3.16 17.39 -52.61
N GLU A 227 -1.90 17.39 -52.17
CA GLU A 227 -0.68 17.42 -53.01
C GLU A 227 -0.30 16.06 -53.62
N LEU A 228 -0.93 14.95 -53.17
CA LEU A 228 -0.70 13.63 -53.76
C LEU A 228 -1.22 13.59 -55.21
N ASP A 229 -0.55 12.77 -56.03
CA ASP A 229 -1.09 12.49 -57.35
C ASP A 229 -2.45 11.75 -57.27
N GLU A 230 -3.24 11.81 -58.36
CA GLU A 230 -4.59 11.26 -58.35
C GLU A 230 -4.60 9.75 -58.07
N ARG A 231 -3.56 9.05 -58.49
CA ARG A 231 -3.44 7.60 -58.28
C ARG A 231 -3.11 7.30 -56.81
N GLU A 232 -2.19 8.03 -56.20
CA GLU A 232 -1.83 7.91 -54.81
C GLU A 232 -3.02 8.24 -53.90
N ARG A 233 -3.77 9.32 -54.24
CA ARG A 233 -4.95 9.73 -53.49
C ARG A 233 -6.06 8.66 -53.53
N ARG A 234 -6.31 8.06 -54.68
CA ARG A 234 -7.30 6.96 -54.82
C ARG A 234 -6.91 5.75 -54.01
N ILE A 235 -5.61 5.37 -53.98
CA ILE A 235 -5.12 4.23 -53.22
C ILE A 235 -5.29 4.47 -51.71
N ILE A 236 -4.98 5.67 -51.23
CA ILE A 236 -5.21 6.05 -49.81
C ILE A 236 -6.71 6.02 -49.48
N HIS A 237 -7.56 6.62 -50.33
CA HIS A 237 -9.02 6.60 -50.16
C HIS A 237 -9.56 5.15 -50.10
N TRP A 238 -9.23 4.32 -51.05
CA TRP A 238 -9.69 2.93 -51.07
C TRP A 238 -9.19 2.12 -49.85
N ARG A 239 -7.99 2.39 -49.40
CA ARG A 239 -7.39 1.64 -48.27
C ARG A 239 -7.97 2.06 -46.94
N PHE A 240 -8.14 3.35 -46.69
CA PHE A 240 -8.44 3.90 -45.35
C PHE A 240 -9.90 4.39 -45.20
N VAL A 241 -10.59 4.69 -46.29
CA VAL A 241 -12.00 5.11 -46.26
C VAL A 241 -12.93 3.96 -46.70
N GLU A 242 -12.60 3.27 -47.80
CA GLU A 242 -13.38 2.11 -48.27
C GLU A 242 -12.89 0.79 -47.65
N GLU A 243 -11.83 0.80 -46.90
CA GLU A 243 -11.21 -0.35 -46.17
C GLU A 243 -10.86 -1.55 -47.07
N LEU A 244 -10.61 -1.32 -48.36
CA LEU A 244 -10.29 -2.38 -49.33
C LEU A 244 -8.95 -3.03 -49.01
N THR A 245 -8.86 -4.33 -49.26
CA THR A 245 -7.59 -5.07 -49.22
C THR A 245 -6.67 -4.69 -50.38
N GLN A 246 -5.36 -4.84 -50.20
CA GLN A 246 -4.39 -4.54 -51.28
C GLN A 246 -4.64 -5.35 -52.56
N ALA A 247 -5.19 -6.58 -52.45
CA ALA A 247 -5.56 -7.41 -53.60
C ALA A 247 -6.73 -6.79 -54.39
N GLN A 248 -7.80 -6.37 -53.69
CA GLN A 248 -8.96 -5.71 -54.29
C GLN A 248 -8.58 -4.36 -54.94
N ILE A 249 -7.69 -3.59 -54.33
CA ILE A 249 -7.13 -2.36 -54.90
C ILE A 249 -6.34 -2.69 -56.16
N GLY A 250 -5.56 -3.78 -56.15
CA GLY A 250 -4.83 -4.27 -57.32
C GLY A 250 -5.72 -4.63 -58.48
N GLU A 251 -6.82 -5.32 -58.22
CA GLU A 251 -7.85 -5.64 -59.24
C GLU A 251 -8.46 -4.38 -59.85
N ARG A 252 -8.83 -3.37 -59.03
CA ARG A 252 -9.38 -2.09 -59.54
C ARG A 252 -8.38 -1.28 -60.38
N LEU A 253 -7.08 -1.38 -60.06
CA LEU A 253 -6.01 -0.67 -60.76
C LEU A 253 -5.41 -1.48 -61.92
N GLY A 254 -5.78 -2.74 -62.11
CA GLY A 254 -5.20 -3.63 -63.11
C GLY A 254 -3.71 -3.94 -62.82
N CYS A 255 -3.32 -4.05 -61.55
CA CYS A 255 -1.94 -4.31 -61.17
C CYS A 255 -1.84 -5.33 -60.03
N SER A 256 -0.61 -5.86 -59.76
CA SER A 256 -0.41 -6.86 -58.72
C SER A 256 -0.54 -6.27 -57.32
N GLN A 257 -0.98 -7.08 -56.37
CA GLN A 257 -1.03 -6.72 -54.92
C GLN A 257 0.32 -6.18 -54.42
N MET A 258 1.45 -6.80 -54.85
CA MET A 258 2.79 -6.34 -54.48
C MET A 258 3.11 -4.93 -54.98
N HIS A 259 2.58 -4.56 -56.13
CA HIS A 259 2.73 -3.19 -56.66
C HIS A 259 1.94 -2.19 -55.82
N VAL A 260 0.72 -2.53 -55.42
CA VAL A 260 -0.12 -1.71 -54.53
C VAL A 260 0.57 -1.55 -53.17
N SER A 261 1.14 -2.63 -52.59
CA SER A 261 1.89 -2.58 -51.33
C SER A 261 3.06 -1.60 -51.38
N ARG A 262 3.85 -1.62 -52.47
CA ARG A 262 4.97 -0.68 -52.65
C ARG A 262 4.50 0.76 -52.83
N LEU A 263 3.42 0.99 -53.56
CA LEU A 263 2.83 2.34 -53.72
C LEU A 263 2.35 2.87 -52.36
N LEU A 264 1.58 2.08 -51.61
CA LEU A 264 1.11 2.47 -50.27
C LEU A 264 2.28 2.81 -49.36
N SER A 265 3.31 1.94 -49.30
CA SER A 265 4.48 2.18 -48.46
C SER A 265 5.21 3.48 -48.81
N ARG A 266 5.34 3.77 -50.12
CA ARG A 266 5.99 5.01 -50.59
C ARG A 266 5.17 6.24 -50.24
N THR A 267 3.84 6.19 -50.51
CA THR A 267 2.94 7.30 -50.21
C THR A 267 2.85 7.60 -48.72
N LEU A 268 2.72 6.57 -47.89
CA LEU A 268 2.70 6.74 -46.44
C LEU A 268 4.04 7.27 -45.89
N LYS A 269 5.18 6.84 -46.47
CA LYS A 269 6.47 7.39 -46.13
C LYS A 269 6.57 8.87 -46.45
N LYS A 270 6.10 9.29 -47.65
CA LYS A 270 6.07 10.70 -48.08
C LYS A 270 5.23 11.55 -47.11
N LEU A 271 4.02 11.08 -46.74
CA LEU A 271 3.16 11.78 -45.78
C LEU A 271 3.80 11.88 -44.38
N ARG A 272 4.41 10.79 -43.89
CA ARG A 272 5.11 10.80 -42.61
C ARG A 272 6.28 11.77 -42.57
N GLU A 273 7.10 11.76 -43.60
CA GLU A 273 8.24 12.70 -43.73
C GLU A 273 7.77 14.15 -43.74
N GLY A 274 6.65 14.44 -44.42
CA GLY A 274 6.09 15.77 -44.42
C GLY A 274 5.56 16.21 -43.06
N MET A 275 4.82 15.36 -42.36
CA MET A 275 4.32 15.66 -41.02
C MET A 275 5.45 15.90 -39.97
N LEU A 276 6.55 15.15 -40.08
CA LEU A 276 7.69 15.29 -39.15
C LEU A 276 8.58 16.49 -39.49
N THR A 277 8.44 17.11 -40.66
CA THR A 277 9.27 18.26 -41.10
C THR A 277 8.59 19.61 -40.81
N THR A 278 7.33 19.56 -40.33
CA THR A 278 6.52 20.76 -40.06
C THR A 278 6.64 21.28 -38.64
N GLU A 279 7.61 20.77 -37.82
CA GLU A 279 8.01 21.33 -36.54
C GLU A 279 8.94 22.55 -36.67
#